data_f36e522c6946f0e4604d6c1eb6a01b4c
#
_entry.id   f36e522c6946f0e4604d6c1eb6a01b4c
#
_cell.length_a   1.000
_cell.length_b   1.000
_cell.length_c   1.000
_cell.angle_alpha   90.00
_cell.angle_beta   90.00
_cell.angle_gamma   90.00
#
_symmetry.space_group_name_H-M   'P 1'
#
loop_
_entity.id
_entity.type
_entity.pdbx_description
1 polymer ?
#
loop_
_entity_poly.entity_id
_entity_poly.type
_entity_poly.pdbx_seq_one_letter_code
_entity_poly.pdbx_strand_id
1 'polypeptide(L)'
;MVTPRVLLTVMAHPDDAELWAGGTIARHVRDGGTAVIAVPHHDAVRDAEATVGAHLLGADLYLMDQLSVSTVATVLREVRPDVLITHPTNDIHPEHRRCAEAVLSAMPDVVITTGHPKRVYHCDGYNNLDQHGRPLDLSTIIDVSVHWCTKLDALRSHTSQPILDHFGPMAEALGKLHGRRIDAAYAEAFRPMPILGRLPAAPVL
;
A
#
# COMPACT_ATOMS: atom_id res chain seq x y z
N MET A 1 21.87 -4.33 1.30
CA MET A 1 20.84 -3.41 1.84
C MET A 1 20.13 -4.13 2.97
N VAL A 2 19.93 -3.49 4.11
CA VAL A 2 19.12 -4.10 5.17
C VAL A 2 17.67 -3.98 4.72
N THR A 3 17.00 -5.10 4.48
CA THR A 3 15.56 -5.13 4.17
C THR A 3 14.79 -4.49 5.33
N PRO A 4 13.86 -3.56 5.08
CA PRO A 4 12.98 -3.05 6.13
C PRO A 4 12.26 -4.20 6.81
N ARG A 5 12.27 -4.23 8.15
CA ARG A 5 11.71 -5.36 8.89
C ARG A 5 10.19 -5.36 8.92
N VAL A 6 9.57 -4.19 8.98
CA VAL A 6 8.12 -4.05 9.08
C VAL A 6 7.60 -3.12 7.98
N LEU A 7 6.74 -3.65 7.12
CA LEU A 7 5.96 -2.92 6.14
C LEU A 7 4.51 -2.81 6.64
N LEU A 8 3.97 -1.62 6.68
CA LEU A 8 2.56 -1.38 6.93
C LEU A 8 1.91 -0.75 5.70
N THR A 9 0.77 -1.26 5.29
CA THR A 9 -0.15 -0.52 4.41
C THR A 9 -1.33 -0.03 5.23
N VAL A 10 -1.73 1.23 5.05
CA VAL A 10 -2.98 1.77 5.62
C VAL A 10 -3.84 2.20 4.42
N MET A 11 -4.95 1.47 4.22
CA MET A 11 -5.79 1.60 3.04
C MET A 11 -7.24 1.88 3.41
N ALA A 12 -8.01 2.39 2.45
CA ALA A 12 -9.39 2.79 2.65
C ALA A 12 -10.36 1.61 2.64
N HIS A 13 -10.10 0.59 1.80
CA HIS A 13 -10.99 -0.55 1.58
C HIS A 13 -10.25 -1.88 1.69
N PRO A 14 -11.00 -2.97 1.98
CA PRO A 14 -10.46 -4.34 2.08
C PRO A 14 -10.08 -4.92 0.72
N ASP A 15 -9.39 -4.39 -0.15
CA ASP A 15 -8.90 -4.89 -1.44
C ASP A 15 -7.81 -3.98 -2.02
N ASP A 16 -7.69 -2.77 -1.46
CA ASP A 16 -6.77 -1.76 -1.94
C ASP A 16 -5.30 -2.18 -1.79
N ALA A 17 -4.95 -2.85 -0.69
CA ALA A 17 -3.56 -3.27 -0.46
C ALA A 17 -3.10 -4.27 -1.52
N GLU A 18 -3.95 -5.23 -1.84
CA GLU A 18 -3.73 -6.22 -2.89
C GLU A 18 -3.62 -5.56 -4.27
N LEU A 19 -4.53 -4.61 -4.55
CA LEU A 19 -4.58 -3.92 -5.84
C LEU A 19 -3.36 -3.03 -6.08
N TRP A 20 -2.95 -2.25 -5.07
CA TRP A 20 -1.92 -1.21 -5.26
C TRP A 20 -0.51 -1.62 -4.83
N ALA A 21 -0.37 -2.58 -3.90
CA ALA A 21 0.91 -2.97 -3.30
C ALA A 21 1.09 -4.48 -3.11
N GLY A 22 0.18 -5.32 -3.63
CA GLY A 22 0.19 -6.76 -3.35
C GLY A 22 1.48 -7.48 -3.74
N GLY A 23 2.03 -7.15 -4.90
CA GLY A 23 3.32 -7.71 -5.32
C GLY A 23 4.48 -7.25 -4.45
N THR A 24 4.47 -5.98 -4.04
CA THR A 24 5.48 -5.41 -3.13
C THR A 24 5.40 -6.02 -1.74
N ILE A 25 4.20 -6.23 -1.20
CA ILE A 25 3.97 -6.91 0.09
C ILE A 25 4.51 -8.34 0.03
N ALA A 26 4.10 -9.13 -0.97
CA ALA A 26 4.57 -10.52 -1.13
C ALA A 26 6.09 -10.61 -1.28
N ARG A 27 6.70 -9.70 -2.04
CA ARG A 27 8.15 -9.60 -2.17
C ARG A 27 8.82 -9.29 -0.83
N HIS A 28 8.29 -8.29 -0.10
CA HIS A 28 8.84 -7.88 1.20
C HIS A 28 8.87 -9.03 2.20
N VAL A 29 7.79 -9.79 2.28
CA VAL A 29 7.69 -10.97 3.17
C VAL A 29 8.66 -12.07 2.73
N ARG A 30 8.74 -12.35 1.43
CA ARG A 30 9.68 -13.35 0.90
C ARG A 30 11.14 -12.97 1.18
N ASP A 31 11.46 -11.70 1.17
CA ASP A 31 12.81 -11.19 1.48
C ASP A 31 13.10 -11.18 3.00
N GLY A 32 12.24 -11.75 3.83
CA GLY A 32 12.40 -11.93 5.28
C GLY A 32 11.89 -10.78 6.14
N GLY A 33 11.13 -9.84 5.55
CA GLY A 33 10.39 -8.82 6.29
C GLY A 33 9.04 -9.33 6.81
N THR A 34 8.41 -8.53 7.67
CA THR A 34 7.02 -8.72 8.09
C THR A 34 6.14 -7.65 7.46
N ALA A 35 4.89 -7.97 7.16
CA ALA A 35 3.95 -7.03 6.57
C ALA A 35 2.62 -7.04 7.34
N VAL A 36 2.02 -5.87 7.48
CA VAL A 36 0.69 -5.67 8.07
C VAL A 36 -0.15 -4.85 7.09
N ILE A 37 -1.36 -5.31 6.84
CA ILE A 37 -2.39 -4.60 6.07
C ILE A 37 -3.41 -4.04 7.06
N ALA A 38 -3.55 -2.72 7.15
CA ALA A 38 -4.53 -2.07 8.00
C ALA A 38 -5.64 -1.44 7.14
N VAL A 39 -6.88 -1.87 7.39
CA VAL A 39 -8.09 -1.36 6.72
C VAL A 39 -9.20 -1.18 7.75
N PRO A 40 -10.17 -0.28 7.52
CA PRO A 40 -11.33 -0.20 8.38
C PRO A 40 -12.22 -1.45 8.23
N HIS A 41 -12.89 -1.84 9.31
CA HIS A 41 -14.00 -2.80 9.26
C HIS A 41 -15.04 -2.36 8.23
N HIS A 42 -15.54 -3.32 7.47
CA HIS A 42 -16.61 -3.08 6.50
C HIS A 42 -17.84 -3.90 6.85
N ASP A 43 -17.90 -5.14 6.43
CA ASP A 43 -18.87 -6.15 6.82
C ASP A 43 -18.17 -7.51 6.95
N ALA A 44 -18.86 -8.48 7.57
CA ALA A 44 -18.26 -9.78 7.86
C ALA A 44 -17.75 -10.54 6.63
N VAL A 45 -18.34 -10.31 5.44
CA VAL A 45 -17.91 -10.97 4.21
C VAL A 45 -16.62 -10.34 3.72
N ARG A 46 -16.59 -9.02 3.58
CA ARG A 46 -15.39 -8.31 3.10
C ARG A 46 -14.22 -8.41 4.07
N ASP A 47 -14.48 -8.40 5.39
CA ASP A 47 -13.44 -8.60 6.41
C ASP A 47 -12.84 -10.02 6.32
N ALA A 48 -13.67 -11.05 6.06
CA ALA A 48 -13.18 -12.41 5.83
C ALA A 48 -12.38 -12.53 4.52
N GLU A 49 -12.81 -11.88 3.44
CA GLU A 49 -12.09 -11.84 2.17
C GLU A 49 -10.73 -11.12 2.32
N ALA A 50 -10.67 -9.99 3.04
CA ALA A 50 -9.44 -9.30 3.36
C ALA A 50 -8.47 -10.18 4.18
N THR A 51 -9.00 -10.99 5.10
CA THR A 51 -8.19 -11.94 5.87
C THR A 51 -7.54 -12.98 4.94
N VAL A 52 -8.27 -13.49 3.97
CA VAL A 52 -7.74 -14.44 2.98
C VAL A 52 -6.71 -13.75 2.07
N GLY A 53 -7.01 -12.54 1.58
CA GLY A 53 -6.10 -11.77 0.73
C GLY A 53 -4.77 -11.49 1.42
N ALA A 54 -4.81 -10.98 2.66
CA ALA A 54 -3.63 -10.73 3.47
C ALA A 54 -2.80 -12.01 3.68
N HIS A 55 -3.45 -13.12 4.03
CA HIS A 55 -2.79 -14.42 4.22
C HIS A 55 -2.07 -14.90 2.95
N LEU A 56 -2.69 -14.77 1.78
CA LEU A 56 -2.07 -15.12 0.48
C LEU A 56 -0.82 -14.29 0.18
N LEU A 57 -0.78 -13.04 0.62
CA LEU A 57 0.41 -12.18 0.52
C LEU A 57 1.46 -12.46 1.61
N GLY A 58 1.13 -13.29 2.62
CA GLY A 58 1.95 -13.55 3.80
C GLY A 58 1.96 -12.41 4.80
N ALA A 59 0.95 -11.55 4.78
CA ALA A 59 0.80 -10.41 5.67
C ALA A 59 -0.22 -10.70 6.79
N ASP A 60 -0.09 -9.99 7.91
CA ASP A 60 -1.11 -9.92 8.95
C ASP A 60 -2.15 -8.85 8.58
N LEU A 61 -3.41 -9.09 8.95
CA LEU A 61 -4.48 -8.10 8.79
C LEU A 61 -4.76 -7.39 10.11
N TYR A 62 -4.83 -6.06 10.06
CA TYR A 62 -5.28 -5.20 11.16
C TYR A 62 -6.60 -4.52 10.77
N LEU A 63 -7.69 -4.95 11.39
CA LEU A 63 -9.00 -4.32 11.19
C LEU A 63 -9.19 -3.16 12.16
N MET A 64 -9.34 -1.95 11.62
CA MET A 64 -9.60 -0.73 12.39
C MET A 64 -11.11 -0.56 12.61
N ASP A 65 -11.54 -0.14 13.81
CA ASP A 65 -12.98 0.14 14.07
C ASP A 65 -13.54 1.20 13.12
N GLN A 66 -12.72 2.19 12.79
CA GLN A 66 -13.05 3.24 11.83
C GLN A 66 -11.78 3.90 11.30
N LEU A 67 -11.87 4.50 10.14
CA LEU A 67 -10.79 5.32 9.58
C LEU A 67 -10.80 6.71 10.22
N SER A 68 -9.86 6.97 11.10
CA SER A 68 -9.67 8.28 11.75
C SER A 68 -8.19 8.55 12.06
N VAL A 69 -7.85 9.81 12.32
CA VAL A 69 -6.48 10.18 12.72
C VAL A 69 -6.06 9.44 13.99
N SER A 70 -6.96 9.29 14.96
CA SER A 70 -6.66 8.61 16.23
C SER A 70 -6.44 7.11 16.06
N THR A 71 -7.27 6.43 15.27
CA THR A 71 -7.12 5.00 14.98
C THR A 71 -5.83 4.73 14.19
N VAL A 72 -5.56 5.52 13.17
CA VAL A 72 -4.31 5.43 12.41
C VAL A 72 -3.10 5.66 13.31
N ALA A 73 -3.14 6.66 14.20
CA ALA A 73 -2.06 6.90 15.16
C ALA A 73 -1.83 5.71 16.11
N THR A 74 -2.91 5.03 16.52
CA THR A 74 -2.83 3.80 17.33
C THR A 74 -2.14 2.69 16.55
N VAL A 75 -2.60 2.38 15.34
CA VAL A 75 -1.97 1.38 14.45
C VAL A 75 -0.47 1.66 14.26
N LEU A 76 -0.12 2.90 13.94
CA LEU A 76 1.28 3.29 13.74
C LEU A 76 2.15 3.11 14.98
N ARG A 77 1.61 3.37 16.19
CA ARG A 77 2.34 3.16 17.46
C ARG A 77 2.49 1.69 17.81
N GLU A 78 1.49 0.88 17.56
CA GLU A 78 1.49 -0.57 17.82
C GLU A 78 2.41 -1.31 16.84
N VAL A 79 2.24 -1.07 15.53
CA VAL A 79 2.98 -1.76 14.48
C VAL A 79 4.43 -1.26 14.37
N ARG A 80 4.68 0.04 14.60
CA ARG A 80 6.00 0.72 14.46
C ARG A 80 6.71 0.38 13.14
N PRO A 81 6.08 0.65 11.98
CA PRO A 81 6.61 0.22 10.70
C PRO A 81 7.89 0.94 10.31
N ASP A 82 8.81 0.26 9.62
CA ASP A 82 9.92 0.90 8.95
C ASP A 82 9.48 1.59 7.64
N VAL A 83 8.50 0.97 6.97
CA VAL A 83 7.92 1.48 5.73
C VAL A 83 6.41 1.55 5.86
N LEU A 84 5.84 2.66 5.46
CA LEU A 84 4.41 2.88 5.38
C LEU A 84 4.01 3.17 3.92
N ILE A 85 2.99 2.48 3.43
CA ILE A 85 2.35 2.76 2.14
C ILE A 85 0.90 3.16 2.40
N THR A 86 0.43 4.19 1.71
CA THR A 86 -0.98 4.63 1.73
C THR A 86 -1.36 5.26 0.39
N HIS A 87 -2.62 5.66 0.25
CA HIS A 87 -3.13 6.30 -0.96
C HIS A 87 -2.53 7.67 -1.23
N PRO A 88 -2.59 8.16 -2.49
CA PRO A 88 -2.29 9.56 -2.82
C PRO A 88 -3.32 10.53 -2.21
N THR A 89 -2.85 11.69 -1.76
CA THR A 89 -3.75 12.77 -1.28
C THR A 89 -4.59 13.42 -2.37
N ASN A 90 -4.22 13.23 -3.61
CA ASN A 90 -4.91 13.72 -4.81
C ASN A 90 -5.57 12.60 -5.62
N ASP A 91 -5.85 11.45 -5.00
CA ASP A 91 -6.54 10.32 -5.63
C ASP A 91 -7.92 10.72 -6.18
N ILE A 92 -8.39 10.02 -7.21
CA ILE A 92 -9.75 10.18 -7.76
C ILE A 92 -10.80 9.80 -6.71
N HIS A 93 -10.56 8.71 -5.95
CA HIS A 93 -11.52 8.20 -4.96
C HIS A 93 -11.50 9.07 -3.68
N PRO A 94 -12.65 9.61 -3.25
CA PRO A 94 -12.68 10.50 -2.09
C PRO A 94 -12.28 9.81 -0.77
N GLU A 95 -12.57 8.52 -0.60
CA GLU A 95 -12.19 7.78 0.61
C GLU A 95 -10.70 7.47 0.65
N HIS A 96 -10.04 7.25 -0.50
CA HIS A 96 -8.59 7.15 -0.59
C HIS A 96 -7.92 8.45 -0.12
N ARG A 97 -8.44 9.62 -0.55
CA ARG A 97 -7.93 10.91 -0.07
C ARG A 97 -8.09 11.09 1.44
N ARG A 98 -9.26 10.72 1.99
CA ARG A 98 -9.50 10.77 3.45
C ARG A 98 -8.55 9.85 4.21
N CYS A 99 -8.28 8.67 3.68
CA CYS A 99 -7.31 7.74 4.25
C CYS A 99 -5.90 8.36 4.27
N ALA A 100 -5.44 8.86 3.15
CA ALA A 100 -4.15 9.54 3.04
C ALA A 100 -4.03 10.73 3.99
N GLU A 101 -5.06 11.57 4.08
CA GLU A 101 -5.11 12.72 4.99
C GLU A 101 -5.06 12.29 6.46
N ALA A 102 -5.78 11.23 6.85
CA ALA A 102 -5.75 10.70 8.20
C ALA A 102 -4.34 10.19 8.57
N VAL A 103 -3.69 9.47 7.64
CA VAL A 103 -2.31 8.99 7.80
C VAL A 103 -1.33 10.15 7.95
N LEU A 104 -1.36 11.12 7.04
CA LEU A 104 -0.46 12.28 7.08
C LEU A 104 -0.67 13.15 8.33
N SER A 105 -1.91 13.26 8.81
CA SER A 105 -2.23 14.01 10.03
C SER A 105 -1.76 13.29 11.31
N ALA A 106 -1.76 11.95 11.31
CA ALA A 106 -1.29 11.17 12.46
C ALA A 106 0.24 11.13 12.57
N MET A 107 0.96 11.20 11.43
CA MET A 107 2.40 10.96 11.37
C MET A 107 3.27 11.87 12.22
N PRO A 108 3.10 13.22 12.27
CA PRO A 108 4.06 14.08 12.96
C PRO A 108 4.24 13.70 14.43
N ASP A 109 3.14 13.52 15.16
CA ASP A 109 3.17 13.13 16.57
C ASP A 109 3.75 11.72 16.77
N VAL A 110 3.34 10.76 15.95
CA VAL A 110 3.84 9.39 16.04
C VAL A 110 5.33 9.32 15.73
N VAL A 111 5.80 9.99 14.68
CA VAL A 111 7.22 9.99 14.31
C VAL A 111 8.08 10.64 15.39
N ILE A 112 7.64 11.77 15.98
CA ILE A 112 8.37 12.44 17.05
C ILE A 112 8.48 11.53 18.27
N THR A 113 7.43 10.80 18.61
CA THR A 113 7.38 10.00 19.85
C THR A 113 7.99 8.60 19.68
N THR A 114 7.96 8.02 18.49
CA THR A 114 8.37 6.62 18.25
C THR A 114 9.58 6.44 17.35
N GLY A 115 9.91 7.45 16.52
CA GLY A 115 10.89 7.34 15.44
C GLY A 115 10.41 6.52 14.22
N HIS A 116 9.12 6.17 14.15
CA HIS A 116 8.50 5.39 13.07
C HIS A 116 7.23 6.08 12.54
N PRO A 117 6.87 5.87 11.24
CA PRO A 117 7.64 5.16 10.21
C PRO A 117 8.94 5.89 9.83
N LYS A 118 9.90 5.14 9.24
CA LYS A 118 11.14 5.71 8.71
C LYS A 118 11.02 6.17 7.26
N ARG A 119 10.12 5.57 6.50
CA ARG A 119 9.84 5.87 5.10
C ARG A 119 8.34 5.80 4.85
N VAL A 120 7.83 6.72 4.06
CA VAL A 120 6.41 6.79 3.67
C VAL A 120 6.31 6.92 2.16
N TYR A 121 5.36 6.19 1.60
CA TYR A 121 5.08 6.19 0.17
C TYR A 121 3.59 6.31 -0.10
N HIS A 122 3.23 7.05 -1.14
CA HIS A 122 1.93 6.94 -1.77
C HIS A 122 1.98 5.86 -2.86
N CYS A 123 0.95 5.02 -2.93
CA CYS A 123 0.79 4.07 -4.02
C CYS A 123 0.33 4.75 -5.33
N ASP A 124 0.17 3.96 -6.39
CA ASP A 124 -0.47 4.40 -7.63
C ASP A 124 -1.98 4.64 -7.42
N GLY A 125 -2.65 5.14 -8.43
CA GLY A 125 -4.08 5.35 -8.50
C GLY A 125 -4.67 4.85 -9.81
N TYR A 126 -5.98 4.95 -9.96
CA TYR A 126 -6.70 4.47 -11.14
C TYR A 126 -6.15 5.06 -12.43
N ASN A 127 -5.68 4.19 -13.35
CA ASN A 127 -5.05 4.56 -14.62
C ASN A 127 -3.86 5.53 -14.47
N ASN A 128 -3.17 5.51 -13.32
CA ASN A 128 -2.06 6.43 -13.00
C ASN A 128 -2.46 7.91 -13.05
N LEU A 129 -3.71 8.24 -12.71
CA LEU A 129 -4.23 9.62 -12.79
C LEU A 129 -4.66 10.13 -11.41
N ASP A 130 -4.47 11.44 -11.19
CA ASP A 130 -5.03 12.15 -10.06
C ASP A 130 -6.47 12.64 -10.35
N GLN A 131 -7.12 13.23 -9.34
CA GLN A 131 -8.50 13.77 -9.45
C GLN A 131 -8.66 14.90 -10.48
N HIS A 132 -7.56 15.42 -11.03
CA HIS A 132 -7.55 16.46 -12.05
C HIS A 132 -7.17 15.91 -13.44
N GLY A 133 -7.04 14.59 -13.58
CA GLY A 133 -6.64 13.92 -14.81
C GLY A 133 -5.16 14.07 -15.16
N ARG A 134 -4.30 14.38 -14.17
CA ARG A 134 -2.85 14.48 -14.36
C ARG A 134 -2.19 13.16 -13.95
N PRO A 135 -1.15 12.71 -14.68
CA PRO A 135 -0.39 11.54 -14.27
C PRO A 135 0.20 11.72 -12.86
N LEU A 136 0.11 10.66 -12.04
CA LEU A 136 0.78 10.61 -10.75
C LEU A 136 2.30 10.52 -10.96
N ASP A 137 3.05 11.28 -10.20
CA ASP A 137 4.51 11.27 -10.20
C ASP A 137 5.02 10.15 -9.28
N LEU A 138 5.32 8.99 -9.86
CA LEU A 138 5.75 7.78 -9.16
C LEU A 138 7.21 7.48 -9.55
N SER A 139 8.14 7.77 -8.64
CA SER A 139 9.57 7.68 -8.87
C SER A 139 10.26 6.48 -8.23
N THR A 140 9.58 5.76 -7.32
CA THR A 140 10.09 4.52 -6.72
C THR A 140 9.37 3.34 -7.35
N ILE A 141 10.11 2.49 -8.06
CA ILE A 141 9.53 1.36 -8.80
C ILE A 141 10.10 0.05 -8.25
N ILE A 142 9.21 -0.88 -7.95
CA ILE A 142 9.52 -2.18 -7.34
C ILE A 142 9.19 -3.28 -8.35
N ASP A 143 10.19 -4.05 -8.76
CA ASP A 143 9.99 -5.26 -9.57
C ASP A 143 9.19 -6.29 -8.76
N VAL A 144 8.03 -6.66 -9.27
CA VAL A 144 7.14 -7.66 -8.67
C VAL A 144 6.85 -8.82 -9.61
N SER A 145 7.66 -9.00 -10.65
CA SER A 145 7.45 -10.00 -11.71
C SER A 145 7.24 -11.40 -11.15
N VAL A 146 8.04 -11.80 -10.17
CA VAL A 146 7.96 -13.13 -9.52
C VAL A 146 6.72 -13.27 -8.62
N HIS A 147 6.18 -12.14 -8.14
CA HIS A 147 5.05 -12.08 -7.19
C HIS A 147 3.73 -11.67 -7.86
N TRP A 148 3.75 -11.49 -9.20
CA TRP A 148 2.56 -11.03 -9.93
C TRP A 148 1.38 -11.98 -9.78
N CYS A 149 1.60 -13.29 -9.91
CA CYS A 149 0.55 -14.29 -9.70
C CYS A 149 0.00 -14.28 -8.26
N THR A 150 0.88 -14.15 -7.26
CA THR A 150 0.47 -14.05 -5.85
C THR A 150 -0.44 -12.85 -5.61
N LYS A 151 -0.11 -11.68 -6.18
CA LYS A 151 -0.96 -10.49 -6.15
C LYS A 151 -2.34 -10.77 -6.75
N LEU A 152 -2.39 -11.40 -7.94
CA LEU A 152 -3.66 -11.70 -8.59
C LEU A 152 -4.49 -12.73 -7.81
N ASP A 153 -3.86 -13.71 -7.17
CA ASP A 153 -4.55 -14.69 -6.33
C ASP A 153 -5.14 -14.03 -5.08
N ALA A 154 -4.42 -13.08 -4.47
CA ALA A 154 -4.93 -12.29 -3.37
C ALA A 154 -6.12 -11.42 -3.79
N LEU A 155 -6.08 -10.77 -4.95
CA LEU A 155 -7.22 -10.02 -5.49
C LEU A 155 -8.44 -10.91 -5.76
N ARG A 156 -8.26 -12.16 -6.19
CA ARG A 156 -9.36 -13.11 -6.41
C ARG A 156 -10.09 -13.51 -5.14
N SER A 157 -9.49 -13.34 -3.97
CA SER A 157 -10.16 -13.64 -2.69
C SER A 157 -11.35 -12.72 -2.40
N HIS A 158 -11.38 -11.53 -3.00
CA HIS A 158 -12.45 -10.53 -2.84
C HIS A 158 -13.64 -10.84 -3.76
N THR A 159 -14.32 -11.96 -3.52
CA THR A 159 -15.38 -12.50 -4.40
C THR A 159 -16.69 -11.73 -4.30
N SER A 160 -16.95 -11.04 -3.18
CA SER A 160 -18.13 -10.17 -3.02
C SER A 160 -18.02 -8.88 -3.83
N GLN A 161 -16.81 -8.54 -4.26
CA GLN A 161 -16.52 -7.40 -5.12
C GLN A 161 -15.83 -7.92 -6.39
N PRO A 162 -16.26 -7.57 -7.60
CA PRO A 162 -15.63 -8.03 -8.83
C PRO A 162 -14.32 -7.26 -9.13
N ILE A 163 -13.44 -7.16 -8.12
CA ILE A 163 -12.23 -6.31 -8.18
C ILE A 163 -11.30 -6.79 -9.29
N LEU A 164 -11.03 -8.09 -9.36
CA LEU A 164 -10.13 -8.62 -10.37
C LEU A 164 -10.71 -8.46 -11.77
N ASP A 165 -12.00 -8.74 -11.96
CA ASP A 165 -12.65 -8.63 -13.26
C ASP A 165 -12.74 -7.17 -13.73
N HIS A 166 -12.98 -6.26 -12.79
CA HIS A 166 -13.17 -4.84 -13.10
C HIS A 166 -11.84 -4.09 -13.23
N PHE A 167 -10.92 -4.28 -12.29
CA PHE A 167 -9.64 -3.54 -12.22
C PHE A 167 -8.42 -4.36 -12.63
N GLY A 168 -8.53 -5.68 -12.77
CA GLY A 168 -7.43 -6.55 -13.20
C GLY A 168 -6.78 -6.12 -14.51
N PRO A 169 -7.53 -5.81 -15.59
CA PRO A 169 -6.95 -5.31 -16.84
C PRO A 169 -6.18 -4.00 -16.66
N MET A 170 -6.66 -3.08 -15.82
CA MET A 170 -5.97 -1.85 -15.49
C MET A 170 -4.68 -2.13 -14.71
N ALA A 171 -4.77 -2.97 -13.67
CA ALA A 171 -3.59 -3.35 -12.86
C ALA A 171 -2.51 -4.01 -13.74
N GLU A 172 -2.90 -4.86 -14.68
CA GLU A 172 -1.98 -5.49 -15.62
C GLU A 172 -1.31 -4.46 -16.54
N ALA A 173 -2.09 -3.52 -17.09
CA ALA A 173 -1.55 -2.45 -17.94
C ALA A 173 -0.55 -1.58 -17.19
N LEU A 174 -0.88 -1.15 -15.96
CA LEU A 174 0.00 -0.36 -15.09
C LEU A 174 1.23 -1.17 -14.68
N GLY A 175 1.07 -2.42 -14.29
CA GLY A 175 2.18 -3.30 -13.92
C GLY A 175 3.19 -3.47 -15.04
N LYS A 176 2.73 -3.64 -16.28
CA LYS A 176 3.58 -3.70 -17.48
C LYS A 176 4.23 -2.34 -17.79
N LEU A 177 3.48 -1.24 -17.67
CA LEU A 177 4.01 0.11 -17.88
C LEU A 177 5.17 0.41 -16.91
N HIS A 178 4.97 0.17 -15.63
CA HIS A 178 6.01 0.38 -14.62
C HIS A 178 7.17 -0.60 -14.77
N GLY A 179 6.88 -1.86 -15.13
CA GLY A 179 7.91 -2.87 -15.42
C GLY A 179 8.84 -2.42 -16.56
N ARG A 180 8.30 -1.84 -17.62
CA ARG A 180 9.11 -1.32 -18.74
C ARG A 180 10.06 -0.19 -18.35
N ARG A 181 9.75 0.55 -17.29
CA ARG A 181 10.63 1.62 -16.79
C ARG A 181 11.91 1.09 -16.13
N ILE A 182 11.93 -0.19 -15.72
CA ILE A 182 13.05 -0.82 -14.98
C ILE A 182 13.50 -2.17 -15.58
N ASP A 183 13.09 -2.46 -16.82
CA ASP A 183 13.38 -3.71 -17.55
C ASP A 183 12.89 -4.98 -16.81
N ALA A 184 11.70 -4.90 -16.22
CA ALA A 184 10.99 -6.00 -15.55
C ALA A 184 9.69 -6.34 -16.29
N ALA A 185 9.16 -7.56 -16.08
CA ALA A 185 7.88 -7.97 -16.67
C ALA A 185 6.72 -7.20 -16.04
N TYR A 186 6.72 -7.09 -14.70
CA TYR A 186 5.72 -6.37 -13.92
C TYR A 186 6.38 -5.60 -12.79
N ALA A 187 5.89 -4.39 -12.52
CA ALA A 187 6.32 -3.59 -11.38
C ALA A 187 5.16 -2.84 -10.75
N GLU A 188 5.32 -2.45 -9.51
CA GLU A 188 4.48 -1.51 -8.79
C GLU A 188 5.26 -0.21 -8.55
N ALA A 189 4.58 0.92 -8.59
CA ALA A 189 5.22 2.22 -8.50
C ALA A 189 4.65 3.05 -7.36
N PHE A 190 5.53 3.83 -6.73
CA PHE A 190 5.25 4.60 -5.53
C PHE A 190 5.89 5.98 -5.60
N ARG A 191 5.28 6.92 -4.87
CA ARG A 191 5.84 8.24 -4.66
C ARG A 191 6.40 8.36 -3.25
N PRO A 192 7.70 8.65 -3.05
CA PRO A 192 8.25 8.89 -1.72
C PRO A 192 7.68 10.19 -1.14
N MET A 193 7.27 10.13 0.13
CA MET A 193 6.71 11.27 0.85
C MET A 193 7.69 11.78 1.91
N PRO A 194 7.78 13.09 2.11
CA PRO A 194 8.63 13.62 3.17
C PRO A 194 8.05 13.33 4.56
N ILE A 195 8.91 12.95 5.49
CA ILE A 195 8.58 12.83 6.91
C ILE A 195 9.28 13.99 7.64
N LEU A 196 8.52 14.91 8.22
CA LEU A 196 9.06 16.10 8.89
C LEU A 196 10.11 16.82 8.04
N GLY A 197 9.82 16.99 6.74
CA GLY A 197 10.69 17.67 5.78
C GLY A 197 11.88 16.86 5.26
N ARG A 198 11.99 15.56 5.60
CA ARG A 198 13.06 14.68 5.11
C ARG A 198 12.51 13.61 4.17
N LEU A 199 13.13 13.46 3.00
CA LEU A 199 12.85 12.36 2.07
C LEU A 199 13.60 11.07 2.48
N PRO A 200 13.13 9.89 2.04
CA PRO A 200 13.85 8.64 2.27
C PRO A 200 15.27 8.72 1.72
N ALA A 201 16.25 8.38 2.55
CA ALA A 201 17.64 8.29 2.10
C ALA A 201 17.89 6.99 1.33
N ALA A 202 18.63 7.08 0.23
CA ALA A 202 19.21 5.91 -0.41
C ALA A 202 20.58 5.60 0.21
N PRO A 203 20.88 4.34 0.57
CA PRO A 203 22.17 3.96 1.15
C PRO A 203 23.29 3.96 0.10
N VAL A 204 22.96 3.84 -1.19
CA VAL A 204 23.87 3.85 -2.35
C VAL A 204 23.14 4.46 -3.54
N LEU A 205 23.90 4.97 -4.53
CA LEU A 205 23.41 5.33 -5.87
C LEU A 205 23.38 4.10 -6.75
#